data_c8d94fe5658fcc8db7ad730ee4d86e50
#
_entry.id   c8d94fe5658fcc8db7ad730ee4d86e50
#
_cell.length_a   1.000
_cell.length_b   1.000
_cell.length_c   1.000
_cell.angle_alpha   90.00
_cell.angle_beta   90.00
_cell.angle_gamma   90.00
#
_symmetry.space_group_name_H-M   'P 1'
#
loop_
_entity.id
_entity.type
_entity.pdbx_description
1 polymer ?
#
loop_
_entity_poly.entity_id
_entity_poly.type
_entity_poly.pdbx_seq_one_letter_code
_entity_poly.pdbx_strand_id
1 'polypeptide(L)'
;LPALRRQVLTLDDRQGANWLLKGDARVVVLPLQRCLPLLRRDPRLMAVLPAQGAPLHWTLLARPEATREPLPQSWVRKAWTPSLRGRLLEQGWRAPLSEQVLARDRAVLPERWRSLVLPPERIWSRCWSFTPLSSEQRDDLLQRWKASTP
;
A
#
# COMPACT_ATOMS: atom_id res chain seq x y z
N LEU A 1 1.14 13.62 -18.33
CA LEU A 1 2.06 13.87 -17.20
C LEU A 1 2.31 15.36 -16.92
N PRO A 2 2.63 16.26 -17.90
CA PRO A 2 2.92 17.68 -17.60
C PRO A 2 1.76 18.41 -16.90
N ALA A 3 0.53 18.19 -17.33
CA ALA A 3 -0.66 18.82 -16.71
C ALA A 3 -0.85 18.39 -15.24
N LEU A 4 -0.62 17.11 -14.94
CA LEU A 4 -0.71 16.59 -13.57
C LEU A 4 0.40 17.18 -12.69
N ARG A 5 1.61 17.29 -13.22
CA ARG A 5 2.76 17.81 -12.46
C ARG A 5 2.59 19.26 -12.00
N ARG A 6 1.89 20.09 -12.76
CA ARG A 6 1.58 21.46 -12.35
C ARG A 6 0.72 21.54 -11.08
N GLN A 7 0.04 20.45 -10.74
CA GLN A 7 -0.82 20.35 -9.56
C GLN A 7 -0.13 19.63 -8.38
N VAL A 8 1.03 19.00 -8.62
CA VAL A 8 1.78 18.29 -7.58
C VAL A 8 2.55 19.30 -6.75
N LEU A 9 2.21 19.40 -5.47
CA LEU A 9 2.88 20.27 -4.52
C LEU A 9 4.15 19.62 -3.95
N THR A 10 4.15 18.31 -3.75
CA THR A 10 5.28 17.54 -3.24
C THR A 10 5.21 16.09 -3.68
N LEU A 11 6.36 15.42 -3.71
CA LEU A 11 6.50 13.97 -3.89
C LEU A 11 6.87 13.27 -2.57
N ASP A 12 7.10 14.04 -1.51
CA ASP A 12 7.33 13.51 -0.16
C ASP A 12 5.98 13.24 0.50
N ASP A 13 5.75 11.97 0.86
CA ASP A 13 4.50 11.52 1.43
C ASP A 13 4.26 12.02 2.87
N ARG A 14 5.32 12.32 3.65
CA ARG A 14 5.19 12.91 4.99
C ARG A 14 4.78 14.38 4.89
N GLN A 15 5.42 15.10 3.99
CA GLN A 15 5.08 16.50 3.73
C GLN A 15 3.66 16.62 3.18
N GLY A 16 3.30 15.77 2.22
CA GLY A 16 1.95 15.71 1.67
C GLY A 16 0.88 15.42 2.72
N ALA A 17 1.14 14.45 3.62
CA ALA A 17 0.25 14.16 4.74
C ALA A 17 0.08 15.35 5.69
N ASN A 18 1.16 16.08 6.00
CA ASN A 18 1.10 17.27 6.85
C ASN A 18 0.29 18.39 6.19
N TRP A 19 0.46 18.62 4.90
CA TRP A 19 -0.30 19.62 4.16
C TRP A 19 -1.79 19.26 4.04
N LEU A 20 -2.11 17.96 3.89
CA LEU A 20 -3.49 17.50 3.93
C LEU A 20 -4.14 17.81 5.28
N LEU A 21 -3.45 17.53 6.40
CA LEU A 21 -3.97 17.79 7.74
C LEU A 21 -4.15 19.30 8.03
N LYS A 22 -3.29 20.15 7.47
CA LYS A 22 -3.40 21.61 7.56
C LYS A 22 -4.44 22.21 6.63
N GLY A 23 -4.87 21.49 5.61
CA GLY A 23 -5.77 21.98 4.56
C GLY A 23 -5.05 22.66 3.39
N ASP A 24 -3.73 22.65 3.36
CA ASP A 24 -2.91 23.22 2.27
C ASP A 24 -2.96 22.31 1.01
N ALA A 25 -3.17 21.02 1.19
CA ALA A 25 -3.41 20.06 0.12
C ALA A 25 -4.81 19.44 0.23
N ARG A 26 -5.48 19.24 -0.90
CA ARG A 26 -6.82 18.63 -0.96
C ARG A 26 -6.76 17.12 -1.12
N VAL A 27 -5.71 16.60 -1.75
CA VAL A 27 -5.52 15.19 -2.07
C VAL A 27 -4.07 14.81 -1.83
N VAL A 28 -3.87 13.63 -1.29
CA VAL A 28 -2.55 13.00 -1.16
C VAL A 28 -2.67 11.54 -1.57
N VAL A 29 -1.65 11.02 -2.24
CA VAL A 29 -1.54 9.59 -2.58
C VAL A 29 -0.54 8.97 -1.62
N LEU A 30 -1.01 8.00 -0.84
CA LEU A 30 -0.22 7.37 0.21
C LEU A 30 -0.43 5.85 0.21
N PRO A 31 0.57 5.09 0.66
CA PRO A 31 0.35 3.70 1.02
C PRO A 31 -0.72 3.55 2.10
N LEU A 32 -1.51 2.48 2.03
CA LEU A 32 -2.62 2.26 2.96
C LEU A 32 -2.19 2.29 4.43
N GLN A 33 -1.00 1.77 4.74
CA GLN A 33 -0.40 1.77 6.08
C GLN A 33 -0.20 3.19 6.64
N ARG A 34 -0.04 4.18 5.78
CA ARG A 34 0.04 5.60 6.17
C ARG A 34 -1.32 6.29 6.16
N CYS A 35 -2.24 5.84 5.32
CA CYS A 35 -3.60 6.38 5.30
C CYS A 35 -4.37 6.08 6.60
N LEU A 36 -4.34 4.84 7.08
CA LEU A 36 -5.17 4.44 8.22
C LEU A 36 -4.91 5.23 9.50
N PRO A 37 -3.66 5.53 9.91
CA PRO A 37 -3.41 6.40 11.06
C PRO A 37 -3.99 7.82 10.90
N LEU A 38 -3.95 8.38 9.69
CA LEU A 38 -4.52 9.70 9.41
C LEU A 38 -6.04 9.67 9.54
N LEU A 39 -6.70 8.65 8.98
CA LEU A 39 -8.15 8.45 9.08
C LEU A 39 -8.63 8.23 10.53
N ARG A 40 -7.79 7.65 11.38
CA ARG A 40 -8.08 7.50 12.81
C ARG A 40 -8.00 8.84 13.53
N ARG A 41 -7.04 9.66 13.15
CA ARG A 41 -6.74 10.94 13.78
C ARG A 41 -7.72 12.05 13.39
N ASP A 42 -8.13 12.07 12.13
CA ASP A 42 -8.98 13.15 11.61
C ASP A 42 -10.20 12.56 10.88
N PRO A 43 -11.40 12.68 11.46
CA PRO A 43 -12.64 12.16 10.87
C PRO A 43 -13.10 12.89 9.60
N ARG A 44 -12.51 14.06 9.29
CA ARG A 44 -12.81 14.81 8.06
C ARG A 44 -12.17 14.17 6.83
N LEU A 45 -11.14 13.32 7.03
CA LEU A 45 -10.44 12.66 5.95
C LEU A 45 -11.19 11.44 5.47
N MET A 46 -11.17 11.26 4.16
CA MET A 46 -11.68 10.08 3.47
C MET A 46 -10.58 9.48 2.59
N ALA A 47 -10.44 8.16 2.61
CA ALA A 47 -9.58 7.47 1.67
C ALA A 47 -10.42 6.73 0.62
N VAL A 48 -9.95 6.75 -0.61
CA VAL A 48 -10.58 6.09 -1.75
C VAL A 48 -9.54 5.22 -2.45
N LEU A 49 -9.89 3.97 -2.67
CA LEU A 49 -9.14 3.10 -3.57
C LEU A 49 -9.73 3.29 -4.98
N PRO A 50 -8.92 3.68 -5.98
CA PRO A 50 -9.41 3.91 -7.33
C PRO A 50 -10.09 2.66 -7.92
N ALA A 51 -11.20 2.84 -8.63
CA ALA A 51 -11.90 1.74 -9.29
C ALA A 51 -11.05 1.04 -10.38
N GLN A 52 -10.03 1.74 -10.87
CA GLN A 52 -9.03 1.24 -11.82
C GLN A 52 -7.97 0.34 -11.17
N GLY A 53 -7.99 0.20 -9.85
CA GLY A 53 -6.96 -0.47 -9.07
C GLY A 53 -5.87 0.47 -8.59
N ALA A 54 -4.87 -0.10 -7.94
CA ALA A 54 -3.72 0.62 -7.41
C ALA A 54 -2.45 -0.27 -7.47
N PRO A 55 -1.26 0.32 -7.46
CA PRO A 55 -0.04 -0.45 -7.36
C PRO A 55 0.03 -1.18 -6.02
N LEU A 56 0.43 -2.45 -6.07
CA LEU A 56 0.68 -3.27 -4.89
C LEU A 56 2.14 -3.10 -4.45
N HIS A 57 2.30 -2.79 -3.19
CA HIS A 57 3.61 -2.76 -2.55
C HIS A 57 3.78 -4.02 -1.70
N TRP A 58 4.82 -4.81 -2.01
CA TRP A 58 5.12 -6.06 -1.33
C TRP A 58 6.17 -5.85 -0.26
N THR A 59 5.92 -6.36 0.93
CA THR A 59 6.94 -6.54 1.96
C THR A 59 7.29 -8.02 2.03
N LEU A 60 8.55 -8.33 1.80
CA LEU A 60 9.04 -9.70 1.71
C LEU A 60 9.93 -10.00 2.91
N LEU A 61 9.78 -11.21 3.44
CA LEU A 61 10.75 -11.78 4.36
C LEU A 61 11.79 -12.52 3.51
N ALA A 62 13.01 -11.99 3.47
CA ALA A 62 14.12 -12.57 2.73
C ALA A 62 15.15 -13.19 3.66
N ARG A 63 15.72 -14.30 3.24
CA ARG A 63 16.87 -14.92 3.88
C ARG A 63 18.13 -14.64 3.04
N PRO A 64 19.26 -14.25 3.65
CA PRO A 64 20.53 -14.14 2.93
C PRO A 64 20.93 -15.49 2.33
N GLU A 65 21.44 -15.50 1.11
CA GLU A 65 21.82 -16.72 0.37
C GLU A 65 22.90 -17.54 1.10
N ALA A 66 23.86 -16.86 1.72
CA ALA A 66 24.95 -17.47 2.46
C ALA A 66 24.55 -18.15 3.79
N THR A 67 23.30 -18.02 4.21
CA THR A 67 22.86 -18.60 5.48
C THR A 67 22.56 -20.08 5.31
N ARG A 68 23.31 -20.93 6.03
CA ARG A 68 23.15 -22.40 6.05
C ARG A 68 21.97 -22.87 6.89
N GLU A 69 21.47 -22.05 7.80
CA GLU A 69 20.35 -22.39 8.66
C GLU A 69 19.03 -22.49 7.87
N PRO A 70 18.18 -23.47 8.19
CA PRO A 70 16.88 -23.57 7.54
C PRO A 70 16.01 -22.35 7.88
N LEU A 71 15.10 -22.00 6.95
CA LEU A 71 14.09 -20.96 7.21
C LEU A 71 13.33 -21.31 8.50
N PRO A 72 13.14 -20.37 9.42
CA PRO A 72 12.37 -20.59 10.63
C PRO A 72 10.87 -20.74 10.30
N GLN A 73 10.51 -21.94 9.84
CA GLN A 73 9.12 -22.25 9.41
C GLN A 73 8.08 -21.93 10.48
N SER A 74 8.48 -22.06 11.76
CA SER A 74 7.60 -21.68 12.89
C SER A 74 7.24 -20.21 12.86
N TRP A 75 8.15 -19.32 12.48
CA TRP A 75 7.88 -17.89 12.35
C TRP A 75 6.97 -17.59 11.18
N VAL A 76 7.21 -18.23 10.03
CA VAL A 76 6.37 -18.07 8.85
C VAL A 76 4.94 -18.54 9.15
N ARG A 77 4.79 -19.70 9.80
CA ARG A 77 3.47 -20.20 10.21
C ARG A 77 2.78 -19.27 11.21
N LYS A 78 3.54 -18.71 12.17
CA LYS A 78 3.01 -17.80 13.18
C LYS A 78 2.51 -16.48 12.56
N ALA A 79 3.18 -16.01 11.48
CA ALA A 79 2.77 -14.82 10.74
C ALA A 79 1.35 -14.94 10.14
N TRP A 80 0.87 -16.17 9.92
CA TRP A 80 -0.46 -16.42 9.33
C TRP A 80 -1.52 -16.83 10.35
N THR A 81 -1.22 -16.76 11.64
CA THR A 81 -2.23 -17.01 12.67
C THR A 81 -3.31 -15.92 12.64
N PRO A 82 -4.58 -16.25 12.96
CA PRO A 82 -5.68 -15.29 12.88
C PRO A 82 -5.43 -14.00 13.68
N SER A 83 -4.84 -14.11 14.87
CA SER A 83 -4.54 -12.97 15.73
C SER A 83 -3.52 -12.01 15.10
N LEU A 84 -2.48 -12.51 14.46
CA LEU A 84 -1.48 -11.66 13.81
C LEU A 84 -2.01 -11.09 12.49
N ARG A 85 -2.75 -11.89 11.70
CA ARG A 85 -3.43 -11.39 10.50
C ARG A 85 -4.36 -10.22 10.81
N GLY A 86 -5.17 -10.34 11.86
CA GLY A 86 -6.05 -9.27 12.31
C GLY A 86 -5.27 -7.97 12.58
N ARG A 87 -4.19 -8.05 13.34
CA ARG A 87 -3.33 -6.89 13.62
C ARG A 87 -2.70 -6.29 12.36
N LEU A 88 -2.25 -7.13 11.42
CA LEU A 88 -1.73 -6.67 10.14
C LEU A 88 -2.79 -5.92 9.32
N LEU A 89 -4.00 -6.47 9.25
CA LEU A 89 -5.12 -5.83 8.56
C LEU A 89 -5.48 -4.48 9.19
N GLU A 90 -5.52 -4.39 10.53
CA GLU A 90 -5.75 -3.13 11.24
C GLU A 90 -4.71 -2.05 10.93
N GLN A 91 -3.50 -2.46 10.56
CA GLN A 91 -2.41 -1.57 10.14
C GLN A 91 -2.37 -1.33 8.62
N GLY A 92 -3.31 -1.90 7.87
CA GLY A 92 -3.37 -1.76 6.41
C GLY A 92 -2.49 -2.73 5.64
N TRP A 93 -2.04 -3.81 6.28
CA TRP A 93 -1.31 -4.89 5.62
C TRP A 93 -2.26 -6.03 5.26
N ARG A 94 -2.17 -6.52 4.05
CA ARG A 94 -2.92 -7.70 3.60
C ARG A 94 -1.96 -8.88 3.44
N ALA A 95 -2.29 -9.99 4.06
CA ALA A 95 -1.59 -11.26 3.82
C ALA A 95 -1.90 -11.80 2.41
N PRO A 96 -0.94 -12.46 1.72
CA PRO A 96 -1.16 -13.09 0.42
C PRO A 96 -1.93 -14.41 0.56
N LEU A 97 -3.12 -14.35 1.11
CA LEU A 97 -4.01 -15.48 1.34
C LEU A 97 -5.25 -15.36 0.46
N SER A 98 -5.94 -16.49 0.27
CA SER A 98 -7.19 -16.52 -0.50
C SER A 98 -8.26 -15.61 0.13
N GLU A 99 -9.15 -15.10 -0.70
CA GLU A 99 -10.24 -14.24 -0.24
C GLU A 99 -11.13 -14.92 0.79
N GLN A 100 -11.36 -16.23 0.66
CA GLN A 100 -12.13 -17.02 1.63
C GLN A 100 -11.52 -16.99 3.03
N VAL A 101 -10.20 -17.05 3.13
CA VAL A 101 -9.49 -16.95 4.43
C VAL A 101 -9.56 -15.53 4.96
N LEU A 102 -9.34 -14.53 4.13
CA LEU A 102 -9.38 -13.13 4.52
C LEU A 102 -10.79 -12.63 4.85
N ALA A 103 -11.82 -13.21 4.24
CA ALA A 103 -13.21 -12.87 4.55
C ALA A 103 -13.55 -13.14 6.02
N ARG A 104 -12.95 -14.17 6.63
CA ARG A 104 -13.12 -14.47 8.07
C ARG A 104 -12.54 -13.38 8.97
N ASP A 105 -11.50 -12.70 8.50
CA ASP A 105 -10.84 -11.63 9.26
C ASP A 105 -11.53 -10.26 9.06
N ARG A 106 -12.53 -10.20 8.18
CA ARG A 106 -13.24 -8.95 7.83
C ARG A 106 -13.93 -8.30 9.04
N ALA A 107 -14.38 -9.13 10.00
CA ALA A 107 -15.03 -8.66 11.20
C ALA A 107 -14.13 -7.86 12.15
N VAL A 108 -12.81 -8.07 12.08
CA VAL A 108 -11.82 -7.33 12.88
C VAL A 108 -11.71 -5.86 12.43
N LEU A 109 -12.03 -5.58 11.16
CA LEU A 109 -11.92 -4.24 10.60
C LEU A 109 -13.17 -3.40 10.87
N PRO A 110 -13.02 -2.13 11.28
CA PRO A 110 -14.11 -1.17 11.27
C PRO A 110 -14.77 -1.12 9.88
N GLU A 111 -16.09 -1.05 9.86
CA GLU A 111 -16.88 -1.14 8.61
C GLU A 111 -16.40 -0.16 7.54
N ARG A 112 -16.15 1.08 7.94
CA ARG A 112 -15.68 2.16 7.04
C ARG A 112 -14.34 1.85 6.34
N TRP A 113 -13.54 0.89 6.83
CA TRP A 113 -12.22 0.56 6.27
C TRP A 113 -12.19 -0.78 5.55
N ARG A 114 -13.27 -1.58 5.67
CA ARG A 114 -13.32 -2.93 5.07
C ARG A 114 -13.05 -2.91 3.58
N SER A 115 -13.66 -1.98 2.86
CA SER A 115 -13.50 -1.85 1.41
C SER A 115 -12.13 -1.30 0.99
N LEU A 116 -11.41 -0.63 1.89
CA LEU A 116 -10.05 -0.15 1.64
C LEU A 116 -9.02 -1.25 1.85
N VAL A 117 -9.11 -1.97 2.98
CA VAL A 117 -8.12 -3.00 3.36
C VAL A 117 -8.39 -4.32 2.65
N LEU A 118 -9.66 -4.68 2.49
CA LEU A 118 -10.13 -5.88 1.80
C LEU A 118 -11.12 -5.45 0.69
N PRO A 119 -10.62 -4.87 -0.40
CA PRO A 119 -11.44 -4.44 -1.51
C PRO A 119 -12.13 -5.63 -2.16
N PRO A 120 -13.30 -5.44 -2.79
CA PRO A 120 -13.97 -6.49 -3.53
C PRO A 120 -13.11 -6.96 -4.69
N GLU A 121 -13.27 -8.24 -5.10
CA GLU A 121 -12.46 -8.89 -6.12
C GLU A 121 -12.37 -8.08 -7.42
N ARG A 122 -13.47 -7.46 -7.84
CA ARG A 122 -13.51 -6.59 -9.03
C ARG A 122 -12.52 -5.43 -9.01
N ILE A 123 -12.11 -4.96 -7.82
CA ILE A 123 -11.11 -3.91 -7.64
C ILE A 123 -9.75 -4.55 -7.43
N TRP A 124 -9.69 -5.60 -6.62
CA TRP A 124 -8.45 -6.31 -6.32
C TRP A 124 -7.79 -6.86 -7.60
N SER A 125 -8.54 -7.47 -8.49
CA SER A 125 -8.05 -8.00 -9.77
C SER A 125 -7.48 -6.94 -10.73
N ARG A 126 -7.78 -5.66 -10.48
CA ARG A 126 -7.22 -4.53 -11.23
C ARG A 126 -5.97 -3.93 -10.57
N CYS A 127 -5.63 -4.36 -9.36
CA CYS A 127 -4.38 -3.96 -8.74
C CYS A 127 -3.21 -4.68 -9.40
N TRP A 128 -2.07 -4.02 -9.50
CA TRP A 128 -0.90 -4.54 -10.21
C TRP A 128 0.37 -4.41 -9.38
N SER A 129 1.33 -5.28 -9.66
CA SER A 129 2.69 -5.19 -9.11
C SER A 129 3.64 -4.84 -10.25
N PHE A 130 4.63 -4.04 -9.96
CA PHE A 130 5.75 -3.89 -10.87
C PHE A 130 6.63 -5.14 -10.80
N THR A 131 6.98 -5.69 -11.95
CA THR A 131 8.08 -6.64 -12.05
C THR A 131 9.41 -5.90 -11.81
N PRO A 132 10.44 -6.59 -11.30
CA PRO A 132 11.76 -5.98 -11.21
C PRO A 132 12.19 -5.43 -12.58
N LEU A 133 12.55 -4.17 -12.60
CA LEU A 133 13.05 -3.51 -13.82
C LEU A 133 14.51 -3.88 -14.05
N SER A 134 14.89 -4.11 -15.30
CA SER A 134 16.31 -4.13 -15.69
C SER A 134 16.95 -2.76 -15.44
N SER A 135 18.29 -2.71 -15.42
CA SER A 135 19.01 -1.45 -15.25
C SER A 135 18.63 -0.45 -16.36
N GLU A 136 18.58 -0.91 -17.61
CA GLU A 136 18.20 -0.11 -18.77
C GLU A 136 16.76 0.44 -18.66
N GLN A 137 15.79 -0.39 -18.27
CA GLN A 137 14.41 0.04 -18.08
C GLN A 137 14.29 1.09 -16.96
N ARG A 138 15.09 0.94 -15.90
CA ARG A 138 15.15 1.90 -14.80
C ARG A 138 15.69 3.23 -15.25
N ASP A 139 16.77 3.22 -16.03
CA ASP A 139 17.42 4.42 -16.54
C ASP A 139 16.53 5.17 -17.54
N ASP A 140 15.85 4.45 -18.45
CA ASP A 140 14.85 5.03 -19.34
C ASP A 140 13.70 5.68 -18.55
N LEU A 141 13.18 4.99 -17.54
CA LEU A 141 12.13 5.54 -16.68
C LEU A 141 12.59 6.82 -15.96
N LEU A 142 13.82 6.82 -15.43
CA LEU A 142 14.41 7.98 -14.78
C LEU A 142 14.63 9.15 -15.74
N GLN A 143 15.07 8.88 -16.97
CA GLN A 143 15.21 9.91 -18.00
C GLN A 143 13.86 10.52 -18.38
N ARG A 144 12.83 9.70 -18.62
CA ARG A 144 11.47 10.17 -18.89
C ARG A 144 10.90 10.97 -17.71
N TRP A 145 11.20 10.55 -16.51
CA TRP A 145 10.81 11.28 -15.30
C TRP A 145 11.48 12.65 -15.23
N LYS A 146 12.82 12.72 -15.45
CA LYS A 146 13.57 13.98 -15.50
C LYS A 146 13.09 14.89 -16.62
N ALA A 147 12.88 14.36 -17.81
CA ALA A 147 12.38 15.11 -18.97
C ALA A 147 10.95 15.64 -18.76
N SER A 148 10.14 15.01 -17.90
CA SER A 148 8.81 15.48 -17.55
C SER A 148 8.82 16.52 -16.42
N THR A 149 9.99 16.85 -15.85
CA THR A 149 10.18 17.91 -14.84
C THR A 149 10.34 19.24 -15.58
N PRO A 150 9.55 20.29 -15.27
CA PRO A 150 9.84 21.62 -15.79
C PRO A 150 11.15 22.15 -15.26
#